data_fcaefc5938766c35e3bf2cffcd396ab9
#
_entry.id   fcaefc5938766c35e3bf2cffcd396ab9
#
_cell.length_a   1.000
_cell.length_b   1.000
_cell.length_c   1.000
_cell.angle_alpha   90.00
_cell.angle_beta   90.00
_cell.angle_gamma   90.00
#
_symmetry.space_group_name_H-M   'P 1'
#
loop_
_entity.id
_entity.type
_entity.pdbx_description
1 polymer ?
#
loop_
_entity_poly.entity_id
_entity_poly.type
_entity_poly.pdbx_seq_one_letter_code
_entity_poly.pdbx_strand_id
1 'polypeptide(L)'
;MRNSALRLPVLPRPSIARAMILSLHERMIAKRYLLPGRGEGFIFLVAGISLVAVMLGVAALILAMSIMNGFRAELFDKIVGLNGHAVVQGYGGRLPDWRSVMADAKATPGITRATPLIEQPLMATYQGRVEGVLARGMIVSDIRTNATIHDKVLKGSLAELTPGSGNVAIGARLADALGAQVGGNISLLSPDGQTTPFGTVPRIISYRVAAIFEVGIYDYDKQFVIMPLEDAQTLLLLGDAVGMVEIDTVDPDKVATILAPLAEKVANKGVVADWRSMNASLFEALAVDRVVSFTVLSLIMLVAAFNILSSLIMLVRAKTRDIAIVRTMGASRMSLVRIFMSVGVTIGALGIAAGVVLGFLVLYFRQNVVNGIQLLTGQNLWDPSIRFLTELPAKTDPWQVVGVVVMAFVLTILATLYPAFKAAGTDPVQVLRYE
;
A
#
# COMPACT_ATOMS: atom_id res chain seq x y z
N MET A 1 -33.84 66.55 41.68
CA MET A 1 -32.83 65.53 42.16
C MET A 1 -32.61 64.53 41.04
N ARG A 2 -31.49 64.67 40.32
CA ARG A 2 -31.15 63.79 39.16
C ARG A 2 -30.23 62.67 39.68
N ASN A 3 -30.71 61.41 39.64
CA ASN A 3 -29.93 60.20 39.88
C ASN A 3 -29.02 59.91 38.66
N SER A 4 -27.74 60.17 38.80
CA SER A 4 -26.71 59.74 37.85
C SER A 4 -26.26 58.33 38.22
N ALA A 5 -26.80 57.32 37.54
CA ALA A 5 -26.33 55.95 37.62
C ALA A 5 -24.95 55.81 36.90
N LEU A 6 -23.89 55.54 37.66
CA LEU A 6 -22.56 55.19 37.17
C LEU A 6 -22.63 53.89 36.37
N ARG A 7 -22.51 54.01 35.05
CA ARG A 7 -22.29 52.83 34.16
C ARG A 7 -20.81 52.41 34.28
N LEU A 8 -20.57 51.28 34.93
CA LEU A 8 -19.27 50.64 34.91
C LEU A 8 -18.93 50.18 33.46
N PRO A 9 -17.72 50.38 32.97
CA PRO A 9 -17.34 49.92 31.63
C PRO A 9 -17.33 48.39 31.56
N VAL A 10 -18.10 47.84 30.61
CA VAL A 10 -18.11 46.43 30.27
C VAL A 10 -16.78 46.14 29.62
N LEU A 11 -15.87 45.44 30.37
CA LEU A 11 -14.62 44.92 29.81
C LEU A 11 -14.92 43.97 28.66
N PRO A 12 -14.28 44.13 27.51
CA PRO A 12 -14.49 43.22 26.37
C PRO A 12 -14.06 41.80 26.76
N ARG A 13 -14.95 40.82 26.57
CA ARG A 13 -14.66 39.41 26.73
C ARG A 13 -13.50 39.05 25.78
N PRO A 14 -12.39 38.44 26.27
CA PRO A 14 -11.30 38.07 25.41
C PRO A 14 -11.77 37.04 24.39
N SER A 15 -11.51 37.31 23.10
CA SER A 15 -11.77 36.36 22.04
C SER A 15 -11.01 35.04 22.30
N ILE A 16 -11.59 33.88 21.99
CA ILE A 16 -11.04 32.54 22.22
C ILE A 16 -9.62 32.41 21.66
N ALA A 17 -9.30 33.07 20.55
CA ALA A 17 -7.97 33.10 19.95
C ALA A 17 -6.90 33.80 20.84
N ARG A 18 -7.25 34.83 21.63
CA ARG A 18 -6.31 35.44 22.60
C ARG A 18 -6.11 34.60 23.86
N ALA A 19 -7.02 33.67 24.17
CA ALA A 19 -6.93 32.81 25.34
C ALA A 19 -5.86 31.69 25.20
N MET A 20 -5.35 31.41 24.00
CA MET A 20 -4.34 30.38 23.75
C MET A 20 -2.88 30.88 23.75
N ILE A 21 -2.63 32.18 23.78
CA ILE A 21 -1.25 32.73 23.80
C ILE A 21 -0.72 32.67 25.24
N LEU A 22 0.29 31.83 25.46
CA LEU A 22 0.99 31.73 26.74
C LEU A 22 1.68 33.09 27.09
N SER A 23 1.44 33.58 28.29
CA SER A 23 2.18 34.71 28.81
C SER A 23 3.66 34.37 29.06
N LEU A 24 4.51 35.38 29.22
CA LEU A 24 5.96 35.16 29.38
C LEU A 24 6.29 34.27 30.59
N HIS A 25 5.58 34.45 31.71
CA HIS A 25 5.74 33.63 32.91
C HIS A 25 5.22 32.18 32.69
N GLU A 26 4.12 31.99 31.98
CA GLU A 26 3.59 30.65 31.64
C GLU A 26 4.59 29.85 30.78
N ARG A 27 5.24 30.51 29.81
CA ARG A 27 6.31 29.91 29.00
C ARG A 27 7.54 29.52 29.82
N MET A 28 7.95 30.36 30.74
CA MET A 28 9.08 30.03 31.61
C MET A 28 8.79 28.82 32.49
N ILE A 29 7.63 28.78 33.11
CA ILE A 29 7.23 27.63 33.95
C ILE A 29 7.09 26.34 33.10
N ALA A 30 6.45 26.40 31.95
CA ALA A 30 6.31 25.26 31.06
C ALA A 30 7.68 24.72 30.60
N LYS A 31 8.60 25.60 30.20
CA LYS A 31 9.98 25.22 29.84
C LYS A 31 10.72 24.55 31.00
N ARG A 32 10.56 25.05 32.23
CA ARG A 32 11.17 24.45 33.41
C ARG A 32 10.59 23.06 33.74
N TYR A 33 9.34 22.81 33.47
CA TYR A 33 8.73 21.50 33.66
C TYR A 33 9.12 20.49 32.59
N LEU A 34 9.57 20.94 31.41
CA LEU A 34 10.10 20.07 30.33
C LEU A 34 11.58 19.69 30.58
N LEU A 35 12.34 20.52 31.32
CA LEU A 35 13.76 20.27 31.59
C LEU A 35 13.93 19.63 32.97
N PRO A 36 14.71 18.55 33.11
CA PRO A 36 14.89 17.85 34.38
C PRO A 36 15.65 18.73 35.39
N GLY A 37 15.06 18.89 36.57
CA GLY A 37 15.77 19.42 37.73
C GLY A 37 16.64 18.35 38.40
N ARG A 38 17.55 18.75 39.29
CA ARG A 38 18.33 17.83 40.14
C ARG A 38 17.37 17.03 41.02
N GLY A 39 17.31 15.68 40.85
CA GLY A 39 16.44 14.78 41.61
C GLY A 39 15.12 14.39 40.87
N GLU A 40 14.83 14.93 39.71
CA GLU A 40 13.58 14.67 38.96
C GLU A 40 13.74 13.64 37.81
N GLY A 41 14.80 12.84 37.82
CA GLY A 41 15.14 11.88 36.75
C GLY A 41 14.03 10.91 36.39
N PHE A 42 13.22 10.48 37.37
CA PHE A 42 12.13 9.57 37.16
C PHE A 42 10.97 10.19 36.32
N ILE A 43 10.65 11.44 36.56
CA ILE A 43 9.60 12.16 35.80
C ILE A 43 10.06 12.35 34.34
N PHE A 44 11.33 12.68 34.16
CA PHE A 44 11.93 12.83 32.82
C PHE A 44 11.95 11.51 32.05
N LEU A 45 12.27 10.40 32.73
CA LEU A 45 12.23 9.05 32.15
C LEU A 45 10.82 8.69 31.66
N VAL A 46 9.78 8.94 32.46
CA VAL A 46 8.38 8.67 32.08
C VAL A 46 7.94 9.56 30.91
N ALA A 47 8.31 10.84 30.91
CA ALA A 47 8.04 11.74 29.78
C ALA A 47 8.77 11.29 28.51
N GLY A 48 10.02 10.82 28.64
CA GLY A 48 10.81 10.24 27.56
C GLY A 48 10.17 8.98 26.97
N ILE A 49 9.68 8.07 27.81
CA ILE A 49 8.95 6.87 27.37
C ILE A 49 7.70 7.28 26.58
N SER A 50 6.95 8.29 27.05
CA SER A 50 5.77 8.79 26.34
C SER A 50 6.13 9.39 24.97
N LEU A 51 7.23 10.15 24.89
CA LEU A 51 7.73 10.70 23.63
C LEU A 51 8.10 9.58 22.64
N VAL A 52 8.86 8.57 23.13
CA VAL A 52 9.26 7.41 22.30
C VAL A 52 8.03 6.60 21.85
N ALA A 53 7.04 6.42 22.71
CA ALA A 53 5.82 5.70 22.35
C ALA A 53 5.05 6.41 21.22
N VAL A 54 4.92 7.76 21.29
CA VAL A 54 4.30 8.54 20.21
C VAL A 54 5.15 8.49 18.94
N MET A 55 6.47 8.64 19.07
CA MET A 55 7.41 8.55 17.94
C MET A 55 7.28 7.22 17.21
N LEU A 56 7.30 6.11 17.94
CA LEU A 56 7.15 4.77 17.34
C LEU A 56 5.78 4.55 16.73
N GLY A 57 4.71 5.02 17.39
CA GLY A 57 3.34 4.91 16.87
C GLY A 57 3.17 5.67 15.54
N VAL A 58 3.65 6.91 15.46
CA VAL A 58 3.60 7.71 14.22
C VAL A 58 4.45 7.08 13.13
N ALA A 59 5.68 6.65 13.46
CA ALA A 59 6.57 6.00 12.50
C ALA A 59 5.96 4.71 11.95
N ALA A 60 5.39 3.86 12.81
CA ALA A 60 4.74 2.61 12.41
C ALA A 60 3.54 2.84 11.48
N LEU A 61 2.69 3.85 11.77
CA LEU A 61 1.57 4.23 10.91
C LEU A 61 2.04 4.68 9.52
N ILE A 62 3.04 5.56 9.46
CA ILE A 62 3.60 6.05 8.18
C ILE A 62 4.19 4.88 7.38
N LEU A 63 4.96 4.00 8.04
CA LEU A 63 5.55 2.82 7.41
C LEU A 63 4.48 1.89 6.82
N ALA A 64 3.52 1.47 7.64
CA ALA A 64 2.50 0.51 7.21
C ALA A 64 1.64 1.07 6.07
N MET A 65 1.20 2.33 6.16
CA MET A 65 0.40 2.96 5.11
C MET A 65 1.20 3.15 3.82
N SER A 66 2.48 3.53 3.91
CA SER A 66 3.33 3.71 2.73
C SER A 66 3.67 2.39 2.04
N ILE A 67 3.94 1.33 2.79
CA ILE A 67 4.18 -0.02 2.24
C ILE A 67 2.91 -0.54 1.58
N MET A 68 1.75 -0.42 2.24
CA MET A 68 0.47 -0.86 1.68
C MET A 68 0.10 -0.12 0.39
N ASN A 69 0.28 1.19 0.35
CA ASN A 69 0.07 1.98 -0.87
C ASN A 69 1.05 1.59 -1.98
N GLY A 70 2.32 1.36 -1.62
CA GLY A 70 3.34 0.89 -2.55
C GLY A 70 3.00 -0.47 -3.14
N PHE A 71 2.62 -1.42 -2.28
CA PHE A 71 2.21 -2.76 -2.69
C PHE A 71 1.02 -2.73 -3.67
N ARG A 72 -0.02 -1.96 -3.31
CA ARG A 72 -1.20 -1.80 -4.18
C ARG A 72 -0.85 -1.15 -5.52
N ALA A 73 -0.03 -0.09 -5.51
CA ALA A 73 0.35 0.61 -6.73
C ALA A 73 1.21 -0.28 -7.64
N GLU A 74 2.20 -0.97 -7.08
CA GLU A 74 3.10 -1.85 -7.84
C GLU A 74 2.35 -3.06 -8.43
N LEU A 75 1.44 -3.68 -7.65
CA LEU A 75 0.58 -4.76 -8.17
C LEU A 75 -0.31 -4.25 -9.29
N PHE A 76 -0.94 -3.08 -9.10
CA PHE A 76 -1.77 -2.48 -10.11
C PHE A 76 -0.99 -2.26 -11.41
N ASP A 77 0.15 -1.58 -11.33
CA ASP A 77 0.97 -1.24 -12.49
C ASP A 77 1.44 -2.49 -13.24
N LYS A 78 1.81 -3.56 -12.51
CA LYS A 78 2.27 -4.81 -13.13
C LYS A 78 1.13 -5.65 -13.68
N ILE A 79 0.01 -5.77 -12.98
CA ILE A 79 -1.15 -6.55 -13.44
C ILE A 79 -1.74 -5.88 -14.69
N VAL A 80 -1.98 -4.58 -14.64
CA VAL A 80 -2.56 -3.80 -15.74
C VAL A 80 -1.58 -3.71 -16.92
N GLY A 81 -0.28 -3.52 -16.65
CA GLY A 81 0.74 -3.43 -17.70
C GLY A 81 0.95 -4.72 -18.50
N LEU A 82 0.60 -5.88 -17.93
CA LEU A 82 0.76 -7.17 -18.59
C LEU A 82 -0.55 -7.72 -19.18
N ASN A 83 -1.69 -7.45 -18.54
CA ASN A 83 -2.99 -8.04 -18.87
C ASN A 83 -3.97 -7.04 -19.51
N GLY A 84 -3.50 -5.82 -19.84
CA GLY A 84 -4.40 -4.76 -20.28
C GLY A 84 -5.40 -4.32 -19.21
N HIS A 85 -6.27 -3.38 -19.56
CA HIS A 85 -7.25 -2.82 -18.61
C HIS A 85 -8.53 -3.67 -18.54
N ALA A 86 -8.83 -4.42 -19.60
CA ALA A 86 -9.96 -5.34 -19.68
C ALA A 86 -9.77 -6.36 -20.78
N VAL A 87 -10.61 -7.37 -20.77
CA VAL A 87 -10.70 -8.38 -21.83
C VAL A 87 -12.15 -8.60 -22.26
N VAL A 88 -12.33 -8.89 -23.53
CA VAL A 88 -13.56 -9.51 -24.04
C VAL A 88 -13.28 -11.00 -24.23
N GLN A 89 -13.78 -11.83 -23.34
CA GLN A 89 -13.58 -13.27 -23.37
C GLN A 89 -14.69 -13.94 -24.13
N GLY A 90 -14.35 -14.80 -25.10
CA GLY A 90 -15.33 -15.60 -25.86
C GLY A 90 -16.01 -16.66 -24.99
N TYR A 91 -17.26 -16.95 -25.28
CA TYR A 91 -17.98 -18.02 -24.61
C TYR A 91 -17.28 -19.37 -24.85
N GLY A 92 -17.11 -20.14 -23.77
CA GLY A 92 -16.40 -21.43 -23.86
C GLY A 92 -14.89 -21.29 -24.17
N GLY A 93 -14.29 -20.11 -23.94
CA GLY A 93 -12.86 -19.86 -24.17
C GLY A 93 -12.50 -19.70 -25.66
N ARG A 94 -13.48 -19.51 -26.54
CA ARG A 94 -13.26 -19.31 -27.99
C ARG A 94 -14.03 -18.11 -28.51
N LEU A 95 -13.31 -17.23 -29.23
CA LEU A 95 -13.84 -16.02 -29.84
C LEU A 95 -13.56 -16.08 -31.37
N PRO A 96 -14.44 -16.71 -32.20
CA PRO A 96 -14.22 -16.79 -33.64
C PRO A 96 -14.32 -15.41 -34.30
N ASP A 97 -15.23 -14.55 -33.85
CA ASP A 97 -15.49 -13.22 -34.43
C ASP A 97 -14.61 -12.10 -33.83
N TRP A 98 -13.41 -12.42 -33.37
CA TRP A 98 -12.54 -11.50 -32.67
C TRP A 98 -12.20 -10.23 -33.47
N ARG A 99 -12.14 -10.33 -34.83
CA ARG A 99 -11.87 -9.14 -35.68
C ARG A 99 -13.03 -8.14 -35.62
N SER A 100 -14.26 -8.61 -35.53
CA SER A 100 -15.44 -7.77 -35.35
C SER A 100 -15.45 -7.13 -33.96
N VAL A 101 -15.12 -7.89 -32.91
CA VAL A 101 -14.99 -7.38 -31.54
C VAL A 101 -13.89 -6.30 -31.46
N MET A 102 -12.75 -6.52 -32.10
CA MET A 102 -11.69 -5.51 -32.19
C MET A 102 -12.14 -4.23 -32.92
N ALA A 103 -12.92 -4.37 -34.00
CA ALA A 103 -13.46 -3.23 -34.73
C ALA A 103 -14.46 -2.43 -33.85
N ASP A 104 -15.35 -3.12 -33.15
CA ASP A 104 -16.29 -2.52 -32.21
C ASP A 104 -15.56 -1.83 -31.04
N ALA A 105 -14.49 -2.45 -30.51
CA ALA A 105 -13.65 -1.88 -29.46
C ALA A 105 -12.95 -0.61 -29.95
N LYS A 106 -12.29 -0.63 -31.10
CA LYS A 106 -11.61 0.53 -31.67
C LYS A 106 -12.56 1.69 -32.00
N ALA A 107 -13.82 1.41 -32.29
CA ALA A 107 -14.84 2.41 -32.52
C ALA A 107 -15.43 3.00 -31.22
N THR A 108 -15.11 2.43 -30.05
CA THR A 108 -15.62 2.88 -28.77
C THR A 108 -14.73 3.99 -28.20
N PRO A 109 -15.26 5.19 -27.91
CA PRO A 109 -14.48 6.29 -27.35
C PRO A 109 -13.85 5.92 -26.01
N GLY A 110 -12.55 6.26 -25.85
CA GLY A 110 -11.80 5.97 -24.62
C GLY A 110 -11.03 4.65 -24.62
N ILE A 111 -11.18 3.81 -25.66
CA ILE A 111 -10.33 2.63 -25.90
C ILE A 111 -9.13 3.07 -26.74
N THR A 112 -7.92 2.76 -26.26
CA THR A 112 -6.66 3.11 -26.91
C THR A 112 -6.07 1.98 -27.72
N ARG A 113 -6.24 0.74 -27.24
CA ARG A 113 -5.72 -0.46 -27.90
C ARG A 113 -6.71 -1.63 -27.74
N ALA A 114 -6.83 -2.45 -28.76
CA ALA A 114 -7.53 -3.72 -28.72
C ALA A 114 -6.72 -4.75 -29.52
N THR A 115 -6.32 -5.85 -28.88
CA THR A 115 -5.44 -6.87 -29.44
C THR A 115 -5.95 -8.27 -29.12
N PRO A 116 -5.85 -9.24 -30.07
CA PRO A 116 -6.25 -10.60 -29.82
C PRO A 116 -5.24 -11.29 -28.91
N LEU A 117 -5.74 -12.12 -28.01
CA LEU A 117 -4.95 -12.88 -27.05
C LEU A 117 -5.49 -14.31 -26.95
N ILE A 118 -4.57 -15.25 -26.88
CA ILE A 118 -4.85 -16.62 -26.45
C ILE A 118 -4.15 -16.83 -25.12
N GLU A 119 -4.87 -17.27 -24.12
CA GLU A 119 -4.31 -17.62 -22.82
C GLU A 119 -4.91 -18.94 -22.36
N GLN A 120 -4.05 -19.95 -22.19
CA GLN A 120 -4.49 -21.32 -21.87
C GLN A 120 -3.52 -21.98 -20.88
N PRO A 121 -4.05 -22.56 -19.78
CA PRO A 121 -3.26 -23.39 -18.88
C PRO A 121 -2.80 -24.67 -19.58
N LEU A 122 -1.51 -24.92 -19.56
CA LEU A 122 -0.86 -26.08 -20.17
C LEU A 122 0.15 -26.69 -19.19
N MET A 123 0.80 -27.76 -19.63
CA MET A 123 1.99 -28.30 -18.93
C MET A 123 3.22 -28.14 -19.82
N ALA A 124 4.31 -27.67 -19.24
CA ALA A 124 5.61 -27.64 -19.89
C ALA A 124 6.51 -28.73 -19.33
N THR A 125 7.23 -29.39 -20.21
CA THR A 125 8.20 -30.42 -19.80
C THR A 125 9.56 -30.21 -20.44
N TYR A 126 10.61 -30.40 -19.64
CA TYR A 126 12.00 -30.33 -20.09
C TYR A 126 12.86 -31.29 -19.28
N GLN A 127 13.54 -32.21 -19.98
CA GLN A 127 14.44 -33.20 -19.35
C GLN A 127 13.84 -33.99 -18.17
N GLY A 128 12.55 -34.34 -18.27
CA GLY A 128 11.82 -35.07 -17.24
C GLY A 128 11.24 -34.24 -16.09
N ARG A 129 11.50 -32.92 -16.05
CA ARG A 129 10.82 -31.99 -15.15
C ARG A 129 9.55 -31.50 -15.79
N VAL A 130 8.50 -31.28 -14.98
CA VAL A 130 7.17 -30.89 -15.45
C VAL A 130 6.69 -29.75 -14.57
N GLU A 131 6.22 -28.67 -15.20
CA GLU A 131 5.62 -27.50 -14.53
C GLU A 131 4.30 -27.11 -15.22
N GLY A 132 3.35 -26.63 -14.40
CA GLY A 132 2.13 -26.01 -14.92
C GLY A 132 2.47 -24.62 -15.46
N VAL A 133 2.01 -24.34 -16.70
CA VAL A 133 2.30 -23.07 -17.38
C VAL A 133 1.04 -22.44 -17.95
N LEU A 134 1.09 -21.14 -18.16
CA LEU A 134 0.10 -20.37 -18.87
C LEU A 134 0.67 -19.94 -20.22
N ALA A 135 0.28 -20.65 -21.28
CA ALA A 135 0.71 -20.31 -22.63
C ALA A 135 -0.05 -19.08 -23.12
N ARG A 136 0.70 -18.08 -23.57
CA ARG A 136 0.18 -16.79 -24.00
C ARG A 136 0.56 -16.52 -25.45
N GLY A 137 -0.42 -16.64 -26.33
CA GLY A 137 -0.31 -16.37 -27.76
C GLY A 137 -0.65 -14.92 -28.06
N MET A 138 0.32 -14.14 -28.55
CA MET A 138 0.20 -12.71 -28.82
C MET A 138 0.69 -12.35 -30.22
N ILE A 139 0.19 -11.26 -30.79
CA ILE A 139 0.74 -10.70 -32.03
C ILE A 139 2.20 -10.30 -31.79
N VAL A 140 3.08 -10.65 -32.71
CA VAL A 140 4.53 -10.42 -32.57
C VAL A 140 4.90 -8.95 -32.38
N SER A 141 4.18 -8.02 -33.04
CA SER A 141 4.36 -6.59 -32.80
C SER A 141 4.13 -6.20 -31.32
N ASP A 142 3.09 -6.77 -30.72
CA ASP A 142 2.72 -6.46 -29.33
C ASP A 142 3.72 -7.05 -28.34
N ILE A 143 4.22 -8.29 -28.60
CA ILE A 143 5.29 -8.88 -27.78
C ILE A 143 6.53 -7.96 -27.75
N ARG A 144 6.87 -7.37 -28.90
CA ARG A 144 8.07 -6.52 -29.03
C ARG A 144 7.90 -5.10 -28.50
N THR A 145 6.67 -4.59 -28.46
CA THR A 145 6.37 -3.22 -28.00
C THR A 145 5.88 -3.14 -26.58
N ASN A 146 5.50 -4.27 -25.95
CA ASN A 146 5.10 -4.29 -24.56
C ASN A 146 6.32 -4.06 -23.64
N ALA A 147 6.39 -2.86 -23.06
CA ALA A 147 7.52 -2.46 -22.20
C ALA A 147 7.69 -3.38 -20.97
N THR A 148 6.60 -3.98 -20.50
CA THR A 148 6.64 -4.91 -19.35
C THR A 148 7.43 -6.19 -19.65
N ILE A 149 7.50 -6.58 -20.93
CA ILE A 149 8.22 -7.79 -21.36
C ILE A 149 9.54 -7.41 -22.03
N HIS A 150 9.49 -6.46 -22.99
CA HIS A 150 10.63 -6.08 -23.82
C HIS A 150 11.82 -5.58 -23.01
N ASP A 151 11.57 -4.69 -22.04
CA ASP A 151 12.63 -4.07 -21.23
C ASP A 151 13.13 -5.02 -20.10
N LYS A 152 12.54 -6.19 -19.99
CA LYS A 152 12.80 -7.17 -18.92
C LYS A 152 13.38 -8.50 -19.41
N VAL A 153 13.87 -8.55 -20.62
CA VAL A 153 14.57 -9.72 -21.16
C VAL A 153 15.92 -9.86 -20.48
N LEU A 154 16.16 -10.99 -19.82
CA LEU A 154 17.42 -11.31 -19.16
C LEU A 154 18.42 -11.99 -20.09
N LYS A 155 17.94 -12.90 -20.96
CA LYS A 155 18.76 -13.69 -21.89
C LYS A 155 18.01 -13.95 -23.19
N GLY A 156 18.70 -14.02 -24.31
CA GLY A 156 18.13 -14.29 -25.61
C GLY A 156 17.54 -13.04 -26.29
N SER A 157 16.61 -13.24 -27.25
CA SER A 157 16.02 -12.15 -28.01
C SER A 157 14.55 -12.44 -28.38
N LEU A 158 13.67 -11.46 -28.13
CA LEU A 158 12.28 -11.51 -28.61
C LEU A 158 12.16 -11.34 -30.15
N ALA A 159 13.23 -10.90 -30.81
CA ALA A 159 13.25 -10.78 -32.28
C ALA A 159 13.13 -12.13 -32.98
N GLU A 160 13.52 -13.24 -32.29
CA GLU A 160 13.42 -14.60 -32.82
C GLU A 160 11.97 -15.16 -32.76
N LEU A 161 11.07 -14.49 -32.04
CA LEU A 161 9.62 -14.84 -32.02
C LEU A 161 8.97 -14.34 -33.31
N THR A 162 8.85 -15.23 -34.27
CA THR A 162 8.15 -14.98 -35.55
C THR A 162 7.10 -16.06 -35.78
N PRO A 163 5.99 -15.74 -36.50
CA PRO A 163 4.94 -16.71 -36.78
C PRO A 163 5.51 -17.98 -37.41
N GLY A 164 5.14 -19.15 -36.89
CA GLY A 164 5.59 -20.44 -37.38
C GLY A 164 7.05 -20.80 -37.07
N SER A 165 7.76 -19.99 -36.28
CA SER A 165 9.17 -20.27 -35.93
C SER A 165 9.34 -21.40 -34.92
N GLY A 166 8.28 -21.79 -34.19
CA GLY A 166 8.39 -22.73 -33.09
C GLY A 166 9.23 -22.23 -31.92
N ASN A 167 9.37 -20.90 -31.77
CA ASN A 167 10.12 -20.22 -30.72
C ASN A 167 9.19 -19.69 -29.64
N VAL A 168 9.66 -19.74 -28.38
CA VAL A 168 8.94 -19.21 -27.20
C VAL A 168 9.84 -18.40 -26.30
N ALA A 169 9.25 -17.44 -25.57
CA ALA A 169 9.90 -16.79 -24.44
C ALA A 169 9.29 -17.31 -23.13
N ILE A 170 10.11 -17.57 -22.11
CA ILE A 170 9.68 -18.12 -20.83
C ILE A 170 10.12 -17.22 -19.68
N GLY A 171 9.34 -17.24 -18.59
CA GLY A 171 9.71 -16.51 -17.38
C GLY A 171 10.97 -17.10 -16.72
N ALA A 172 11.76 -16.28 -16.04
CA ALA A 172 13.03 -16.67 -15.44
C ALA A 172 12.87 -17.78 -14.40
N ARG A 173 11.84 -17.71 -13.57
CA ARG A 173 11.56 -18.73 -12.55
C ARG A 173 11.08 -20.05 -13.15
N LEU A 174 10.37 -20.00 -14.27
CA LEU A 174 10.01 -21.19 -15.05
C LEU A 174 11.26 -21.83 -15.63
N ALA A 175 12.17 -21.03 -16.18
CA ALA A 175 13.45 -21.51 -16.70
C ALA A 175 14.28 -22.22 -15.62
N ASP A 176 14.35 -21.65 -14.40
CA ASP A 176 15.04 -22.24 -13.27
C ASP A 176 14.37 -23.55 -12.78
N ALA A 177 13.03 -23.56 -12.67
CA ALA A 177 12.28 -24.74 -12.23
C ALA A 177 12.44 -25.91 -13.18
N LEU A 178 12.36 -25.66 -14.48
CA LEU A 178 12.54 -26.66 -15.53
C LEU A 178 14.03 -27.01 -15.75
N GLY A 179 14.96 -26.09 -15.40
CA GLY A 179 16.37 -26.17 -15.77
C GLY A 179 16.60 -25.83 -17.26
N ALA A 180 15.67 -25.10 -17.88
CA ALA A 180 15.70 -24.76 -19.29
C ALA A 180 16.63 -23.53 -19.53
N GLN A 181 17.31 -23.54 -20.67
CA GLN A 181 18.19 -22.46 -21.11
C GLN A 181 17.79 -21.97 -22.49
N VAL A 182 18.22 -20.75 -22.87
CA VAL A 182 18.06 -20.24 -24.23
C VAL A 182 18.69 -21.22 -25.23
N GLY A 183 17.96 -21.57 -26.27
CA GLY A 183 18.32 -22.59 -27.26
C GLY A 183 17.85 -24.00 -26.93
N GLY A 184 17.42 -24.27 -25.69
CA GLY A 184 16.80 -25.55 -25.30
C GLY A 184 15.39 -25.72 -25.86
N ASN A 185 14.93 -26.97 -25.99
CA ASN A 185 13.59 -27.27 -26.48
C ASN A 185 12.70 -27.75 -25.33
N ILE A 186 11.69 -26.95 -24.96
CA ILE A 186 10.63 -27.34 -24.03
C ILE A 186 9.46 -27.95 -24.80
N SER A 187 8.79 -28.95 -24.24
CA SER A 187 7.55 -29.49 -24.82
C SER A 187 6.34 -28.98 -24.07
N LEU A 188 5.39 -28.40 -24.79
CA LEU A 188 4.10 -27.97 -24.25
C LEU A 188 3.04 -29.03 -24.51
N LEU A 189 2.32 -29.40 -23.46
CA LEU A 189 1.29 -30.42 -23.47
C LEU A 189 -0.05 -29.76 -23.22
N SER A 190 -0.94 -29.85 -24.24
CA SER A 190 -2.31 -29.40 -24.12
C SER A 190 -3.22 -30.61 -23.75
N PRO A 191 -4.03 -30.47 -22.68
CA PRO A 191 -5.02 -31.47 -22.32
C PRO A 191 -6.13 -31.56 -23.38
N ASP A 192 -6.42 -30.46 -24.08
CA ASP A 192 -7.38 -30.36 -25.15
C ASP A 192 -6.73 -30.91 -26.45
N GLY A 193 -6.65 -32.24 -26.56
CA GLY A 193 -6.08 -32.93 -27.70
C GLY A 193 -7.09 -33.34 -28.76
N GLN A 194 -6.65 -34.20 -29.65
CA GLN A 194 -7.56 -34.76 -30.66
C GLN A 194 -8.48 -35.85 -30.06
N THR A 195 -9.79 -35.70 -30.26
CA THR A 195 -10.73 -36.72 -29.86
C THR A 195 -10.60 -37.89 -30.83
N THR A 196 -10.25 -39.05 -30.31
CA THR A 196 -10.17 -40.32 -31.06
C THR A 196 -11.27 -41.27 -30.59
N PRO A 197 -11.60 -42.33 -31.33
CA PRO A 197 -12.56 -43.36 -30.90
C PRO A 197 -12.20 -44.03 -29.57
N PHE A 198 -10.93 -43.91 -29.13
CA PHE A 198 -10.39 -44.50 -27.90
C PHE A 198 -10.21 -43.48 -26.77
N GLY A 199 -10.64 -42.21 -26.94
CA GLY A 199 -10.51 -41.12 -25.99
C GLY A 199 -9.73 -39.91 -26.52
N THR A 200 -9.58 -38.87 -25.69
CA THR A 200 -8.84 -37.68 -26.07
C THR A 200 -7.35 -37.92 -25.86
N VAL A 201 -6.56 -37.79 -26.93
CA VAL A 201 -5.10 -37.90 -26.88
C VAL A 201 -4.50 -36.50 -26.71
N PRO A 202 -3.77 -36.23 -25.61
CA PRO A 202 -3.12 -34.92 -25.39
C PRO A 202 -2.18 -34.55 -26.54
N ARG A 203 -2.13 -33.28 -26.89
CA ARG A 203 -1.24 -32.75 -27.93
C ARG A 203 0.05 -32.29 -27.30
N ILE A 204 1.18 -32.76 -27.82
CA ILE A 204 2.52 -32.38 -27.37
C ILE A 204 3.25 -31.77 -28.56
N ILE A 205 3.73 -30.51 -28.38
CA ILE A 205 4.57 -29.83 -29.37
C ILE A 205 5.80 -29.29 -28.68
N SER A 206 6.95 -29.46 -29.35
CA SER A 206 8.22 -28.96 -28.85
C SER A 206 8.52 -27.59 -29.41
N TYR A 207 8.92 -26.65 -28.54
CA TYR A 207 9.22 -25.26 -28.85
C TYR A 207 10.63 -24.93 -28.35
N ARG A 208 11.41 -24.15 -29.14
CA ARG A 208 12.73 -23.68 -28.76
C ARG A 208 12.60 -22.43 -27.86
N VAL A 209 13.32 -22.41 -26.77
CA VAL A 209 13.41 -21.21 -25.89
C VAL A 209 14.29 -20.17 -26.56
N ALA A 210 13.70 -19.07 -27.05
CA ALA A 210 14.39 -17.96 -27.69
C ALA A 210 14.80 -16.85 -26.71
N ALA A 211 14.01 -16.65 -25.65
CA ALA A 211 14.28 -15.63 -24.63
C ALA A 211 13.80 -16.06 -23.24
N ILE A 212 14.46 -15.51 -22.23
CA ILE A 212 14.09 -15.62 -20.81
C ILE A 212 13.88 -14.19 -20.29
N PHE A 213 12.71 -13.93 -19.67
CA PHE A 213 12.33 -12.62 -19.15
C PHE A 213 11.97 -12.67 -17.66
N GLU A 214 12.03 -11.52 -16.96
CA GLU A 214 11.62 -11.38 -15.56
C GLU A 214 10.77 -10.12 -15.38
N VAL A 215 9.46 -10.28 -15.26
CA VAL A 215 8.51 -9.17 -15.05
C VAL A 215 8.58 -8.64 -13.61
N GLY A 216 8.95 -9.52 -12.67
CA GLY A 216 9.02 -9.23 -11.24
C GLY A 216 7.70 -9.50 -10.49
N ILE A 217 6.78 -10.26 -11.11
CA ILE A 217 5.65 -10.92 -10.43
C ILE A 217 5.94 -12.40 -10.40
N TYR A 218 5.99 -12.97 -9.19
CA TYR A 218 6.41 -14.36 -8.99
C TYR A 218 5.66 -15.35 -9.86
N ASP A 219 4.31 -15.27 -9.89
CA ASP A 219 3.47 -16.22 -10.63
C ASP A 219 3.65 -16.08 -12.14
N TYR A 220 3.81 -14.86 -12.65
CA TYR A 220 4.04 -14.65 -14.07
C TYR A 220 5.40 -15.15 -14.51
N ASP A 221 6.45 -14.86 -13.71
CA ASP A 221 7.81 -15.35 -13.98
C ASP A 221 7.93 -16.88 -13.84
N LYS A 222 7.01 -17.53 -13.08
CA LYS A 222 6.97 -18.97 -12.89
C LYS A 222 6.10 -19.70 -13.92
N GLN A 223 5.07 -19.05 -14.46
CA GLN A 223 4.04 -19.75 -15.27
C GLN A 223 4.04 -19.33 -16.72
N PHE A 224 4.46 -18.12 -17.08
CA PHE A 224 4.24 -17.62 -18.44
C PHE A 224 5.19 -18.22 -19.48
N VAL A 225 4.55 -18.70 -20.57
CA VAL A 225 5.19 -19.05 -21.84
C VAL A 225 4.56 -18.19 -22.92
N ILE A 226 5.33 -17.25 -23.48
CA ILE A 226 4.88 -16.32 -24.51
C ILE A 226 5.31 -16.84 -25.88
N MET A 227 4.38 -16.84 -26.83
CA MET A 227 4.59 -17.31 -28.20
C MET A 227 3.81 -16.47 -29.20
N PRO A 228 4.16 -16.53 -30.51
CA PRO A 228 3.35 -15.96 -31.57
C PRO A 228 1.91 -16.49 -31.56
N LEU A 229 0.95 -15.62 -31.90
CA LEU A 229 -0.49 -15.96 -31.88
C LEU A 229 -0.79 -17.18 -32.74
N GLU A 230 -0.21 -17.27 -33.95
CA GLU A 230 -0.40 -18.34 -34.90
C GLU A 230 0.12 -19.71 -34.40
N ASP A 231 1.24 -19.66 -33.62
CA ASP A 231 1.80 -20.87 -33.02
C ASP A 231 0.90 -21.38 -31.89
N ALA A 232 0.29 -20.46 -31.09
CA ALA A 232 -0.70 -20.82 -30.07
C ALA A 232 -1.99 -21.35 -30.70
N GLN A 233 -2.48 -20.74 -31.79
CA GLN A 233 -3.64 -21.25 -32.55
C GLN A 233 -3.40 -22.67 -33.06
N THR A 234 -2.19 -22.94 -33.57
CA THR A 234 -1.78 -24.26 -34.03
C THR A 234 -1.69 -25.26 -32.91
N LEU A 235 -1.09 -24.89 -31.76
CA LEU A 235 -0.98 -25.75 -30.59
C LEU A 235 -2.35 -26.19 -30.07
N LEU A 236 -3.30 -25.25 -30.00
CA LEU A 236 -4.59 -25.42 -29.34
C LEU A 236 -5.73 -25.81 -30.36
N LEU A 237 -5.42 -26.00 -31.62
CA LEU A 237 -6.39 -26.33 -32.68
C LEU A 237 -7.56 -25.34 -32.77
N LEU A 238 -7.28 -24.04 -32.56
CA LEU A 238 -8.30 -23.00 -32.56
C LEU A 238 -8.69 -22.54 -33.97
N GLY A 239 -7.94 -22.91 -35.01
CA GLY A 239 -8.08 -22.34 -36.35
C GLY A 239 -7.77 -20.87 -36.34
N ASP A 240 -8.70 -20.02 -36.80
CA ASP A 240 -8.56 -18.55 -36.76
C ASP A 240 -9.16 -17.91 -35.49
N ALA A 241 -9.71 -18.70 -34.55
CA ALA A 241 -10.26 -18.17 -33.32
C ALA A 241 -9.18 -17.81 -32.33
N VAL A 242 -9.52 -16.87 -31.41
CA VAL A 242 -8.68 -16.51 -30.22
C VAL A 242 -9.46 -16.79 -28.95
N GLY A 243 -8.83 -16.74 -27.80
CA GLY A 243 -9.51 -16.90 -26.51
C GLY A 243 -10.26 -15.62 -26.10
N MET A 244 -9.61 -14.48 -26.30
CA MET A 244 -10.10 -13.17 -25.87
C MET A 244 -9.51 -12.03 -26.70
N VAL A 245 -10.07 -10.84 -26.56
CA VAL A 245 -9.50 -9.57 -27.04
C VAL A 245 -9.14 -8.75 -25.81
N GLU A 246 -7.87 -8.43 -25.67
CA GLU A 246 -7.33 -7.55 -24.64
C GLU A 246 -7.56 -6.08 -25.01
N ILE A 247 -7.93 -5.24 -24.04
CA ILE A 247 -8.33 -3.85 -24.26
C ILE A 247 -7.58 -2.95 -23.29
N ASP A 248 -6.98 -1.87 -23.82
CA ASP A 248 -6.47 -0.75 -23.04
C ASP A 248 -7.39 0.46 -23.20
N THR A 249 -7.56 1.19 -22.12
CA THR A 249 -8.36 2.43 -22.07
C THR A 249 -7.49 3.61 -21.66
N VAL A 250 -7.95 4.83 -21.93
CA VAL A 250 -7.27 6.08 -21.53
C VAL A 250 -7.14 6.18 -20.00
N ASP A 251 -8.14 5.68 -19.27
CA ASP A 251 -8.19 5.75 -17.80
C ASP A 251 -8.57 4.36 -17.24
N PRO A 252 -7.61 3.62 -16.65
CA PRO A 252 -7.87 2.32 -16.07
C PRO A 252 -8.88 2.35 -14.90
N ASP A 253 -8.98 3.49 -14.21
CA ASP A 253 -9.90 3.63 -13.08
C ASP A 253 -11.36 3.77 -13.52
N LYS A 254 -11.60 4.24 -14.75
CA LYS A 254 -12.93 4.40 -15.35
C LYS A 254 -13.28 3.32 -16.37
N VAL A 255 -12.53 2.24 -16.40
CA VAL A 255 -12.67 1.16 -17.39
C VAL A 255 -14.11 0.65 -17.51
N ALA A 256 -14.79 0.41 -16.40
CA ALA A 256 -16.16 -0.08 -16.39
C ALA A 256 -17.13 0.86 -17.11
N THR A 257 -16.99 2.17 -16.93
CA THR A 257 -17.82 3.20 -17.60
C THR A 257 -17.49 3.30 -19.08
N ILE A 258 -16.21 3.21 -19.46
CA ILE A 258 -15.73 3.28 -20.84
C ILE A 258 -16.22 2.05 -21.64
N LEU A 259 -16.22 0.88 -21.00
CA LEU A 259 -16.57 -0.38 -21.64
C LEU A 259 -18.08 -0.69 -21.68
N ALA A 260 -18.92 0.02 -20.94
CA ALA A 260 -20.35 -0.21 -20.91
C ALA A 260 -21.00 -0.27 -22.32
N PRO A 261 -20.71 0.67 -23.28
CA PRO A 261 -21.26 0.60 -24.63
C PRO A 261 -20.73 -0.58 -25.44
N LEU A 262 -19.49 -1.01 -25.19
CA LEU A 262 -18.91 -2.18 -25.86
C LEU A 262 -19.54 -3.47 -25.32
N ALA A 263 -19.76 -3.56 -24.00
CA ALA A 263 -20.34 -4.74 -23.36
C ALA A 263 -21.74 -5.08 -23.95
N GLU A 264 -22.55 -4.07 -24.22
CA GLU A 264 -23.87 -4.26 -24.88
C GLU A 264 -23.74 -4.81 -26.31
N LYS A 265 -22.75 -4.28 -27.08
CA LYS A 265 -22.54 -4.71 -28.47
C LYS A 265 -22.01 -6.13 -28.58
N VAL A 266 -21.17 -6.55 -27.65
CA VAL A 266 -20.49 -7.85 -27.69
C VAL A 266 -21.18 -8.94 -26.84
N ALA A 267 -22.29 -8.63 -26.19
CA ALA A 267 -23.01 -9.54 -25.27
C ALA A 267 -23.41 -10.90 -25.91
N ASN A 268 -23.58 -10.94 -27.20
CA ASN A 268 -23.86 -12.18 -27.96
C ASN A 268 -22.61 -12.96 -28.38
N LYS A 269 -21.41 -12.38 -28.24
CA LYS A 269 -20.12 -12.96 -28.68
C LYS A 269 -19.23 -13.36 -27.49
N GLY A 270 -19.31 -12.63 -26.37
CA GLY A 270 -18.46 -12.85 -25.21
C GLY A 270 -18.86 -12.00 -24.03
N VAL A 271 -18.08 -12.12 -22.96
CA VAL A 271 -18.23 -11.38 -21.71
C VAL A 271 -17.10 -10.39 -21.59
N VAL A 272 -17.42 -9.14 -21.24
CA VAL A 272 -16.43 -8.11 -20.90
C VAL A 272 -16.08 -8.24 -19.43
N ALA A 273 -14.81 -8.44 -19.14
CA ALA A 273 -14.26 -8.46 -17.78
C ALA A 273 -13.17 -7.40 -17.66
N ASP A 274 -13.23 -6.58 -16.63
CA ASP A 274 -12.20 -5.61 -16.33
C ASP A 274 -11.14 -6.18 -15.36
N TRP A 275 -10.01 -5.50 -15.23
CA TRP A 275 -8.91 -5.93 -14.37
C TRP A 275 -9.33 -6.09 -12.89
N ARG A 276 -10.35 -5.34 -12.42
CA ARG A 276 -10.87 -5.44 -11.06
C ARG A 276 -11.67 -6.70 -10.85
N SER A 277 -12.56 -7.01 -11.79
CA SER A 277 -13.39 -8.24 -11.75
C SER A 277 -12.53 -9.50 -11.89
N MET A 278 -11.49 -9.45 -12.72
CA MET A 278 -10.54 -10.57 -12.89
C MET A 278 -9.70 -10.84 -11.65
N ASN A 279 -9.41 -9.81 -10.84
CA ASN A 279 -8.58 -9.89 -9.62
C ASN A 279 -9.36 -9.49 -8.36
N ALA A 280 -10.69 -9.65 -8.36
CA ALA A 280 -11.58 -9.14 -7.31
C ALA A 280 -11.14 -9.60 -5.91
N SER A 281 -10.84 -10.90 -5.74
CA SER A 281 -10.41 -11.46 -4.46
C SER A 281 -9.11 -10.85 -3.93
N LEU A 282 -8.16 -10.54 -4.81
CA LEU A 282 -6.90 -9.89 -4.43
C LEU A 282 -7.15 -8.46 -3.95
N PHE A 283 -7.93 -7.67 -4.69
CA PHE A 283 -8.22 -6.28 -4.32
C PHE A 283 -9.11 -6.17 -3.08
N GLU A 284 -10.04 -7.11 -2.89
CA GLU A 284 -10.84 -7.21 -1.68
C GLU A 284 -9.96 -7.55 -0.46
N ALA A 285 -9.04 -8.51 -0.58
CA ALA A 285 -8.09 -8.83 0.45
C ALA A 285 -7.21 -7.63 0.84
N LEU A 286 -6.71 -6.88 -0.15
CA LEU A 286 -5.93 -5.66 0.09
C LEU A 286 -6.74 -4.54 0.76
N ALA A 287 -8.03 -4.41 0.43
CA ALA A 287 -8.92 -3.45 1.08
C ALA A 287 -9.15 -3.80 2.55
N VAL A 288 -9.39 -5.07 2.86
CA VAL A 288 -9.55 -5.58 4.23
C VAL A 288 -8.25 -5.39 5.03
N ASP A 289 -7.11 -5.79 4.47
CA ASP A 289 -5.80 -5.65 5.13
C ASP A 289 -5.48 -4.18 5.47
N ARG A 290 -5.82 -3.24 4.59
CA ARG A 290 -5.69 -1.80 4.86
C ARG A 290 -6.52 -1.35 6.06
N VAL A 291 -7.78 -1.78 6.15
CA VAL A 291 -8.68 -1.41 7.26
C VAL A 291 -8.19 -2.03 8.57
N VAL A 292 -7.79 -3.30 8.55
CA VAL A 292 -7.26 -4.01 9.72
C VAL A 292 -5.98 -3.34 10.21
N SER A 293 -5.03 -3.11 9.32
CA SER A 293 -3.75 -2.47 9.65
C SER A 293 -3.95 -1.07 10.23
N PHE A 294 -4.80 -0.25 9.61
CA PHE A 294 -5.14 1.08 10.13
C PHE A 294 -5.77 1.00 11.53
N THR A 295 -6.70 0.07 11.74
CA THR A 295 -7.37 -0.11 13.03
C THR A 295 -6.40 -0.53 14.13
N VAL A 296 -5.56 -1.54 13.87
CA VAL A 296 -4.56 -2.02 14.85
C VAL A 296 -3.57 -0.92 15.20
N LEU A 297 -3.05 -0.21 14.18
CA LEU A 297 -2.08 0.86 14.41
C LEU A 297 -2.70 2.08 15.09
N SER A 298 -3.98 2.38 14.82
CA SER A 298 -4.72 3.42 15.54
C SER A 298 -4.90 3.06 17.02
N LEU A 299 -5.09 1.77 17.34
CA LEU A 299 -5.14 1.28 18.71
C LEU A 299 -3.77 1.44 19.41
N ILE A 300 -2.67 1.16 18.73
CA ILE A 300 -1.32 1.40 19.26
C ILE A 300 -1.11 2.89 19.55
N MET A 301 -1.58 3.76 18.66
CA MET A 301 -1.53 5.20 18.88
C MET A 301 -2.38 5.64 20.08
N LEU A 302 -3.53 5.00 20.30
CA LEU A 302 -4.37 5.24 21.48
C LEU A 302 -3.62 4.85 22.77
N VAL A 303 -2.91 3.72 22.77
CA VAL A 303 -2.05 3.31 23.91
C VAL A 303 -0.95 4.34 24.15
N ALA A 304 -0.32 4.87 23.11
CA ALA A 304 0.67 5.95 23.23
C ALA A 304 0.04 7.22 23.86
N ALA A 305 -1.19 7.56 23.49
CA ALA A 305 -1.92 8.68 24.10
C ALA A 305 -2.19 8.44 25.61
N PHE A 306 -2.54 7.21 26.00
CA PHE A 306 -2.66 6.85 27.43
C PHE A 306 -1.33 6.95 28.20
N ASN A 307 -0.21 6.67 27.55
CA ASN A 307 1.10 6.90 28.15
C ASN A 307 1.36 8.37 28.42
N ILE A 308 0.98 9.27 27.51
CA ILE A 308 1.04 10.73 27.74
C ILE A 308 0.13 11.11 28.92
N LEU A 309 -1.10 10.61 28.95
CA LEU A 309 -2.04 10.86 30.03
C LEU A 309 -1.46 10.48 31.38
N SER A 310 -0.92 9.26 31.49
CA SER A 310 -0.35 8.73 32.74
C SER A 310 0.89 9.53 33.17
N SER A 311 1.77 9.87 32.23
CA SER A 311 2.97 10.68 32.45
C SER A 311 2.61 12.07 32.99
N LEU A 312 1.63 12.74 32.40
CA LEU A 312 1.18 14.05 32.84
C LEU A 312 0.46 14.00 34.21
N ILE A 313 -0.33 12.97 34.49
CA ILE A 313 -0.94 12.79 35.82
C ILE A 313 0.16 12.67 36.89
N MET A 314 1.21 11.91 36.59
CA MET A 314 2.34 11.75 37.48
C MET A 314 3.13 13.05 37.66
N LEU A 315 3.39 13.79 36.57
CA LEU A 315 4.02 15.12 36.63
C LEU A 315 3.21 16.07 37.51
N VAL A 316 1.87 16.12 37.34
CA VAL A 316 0.97 16.94 38.15
C VAL A 316 1.09 16.58 39.64
N ARG A 317 1.08 15.29 39.97
CA ARG A 317 1.23 14.82 41.37
C ARG A 317 2.57 15.22 41.97
N ALA A 318 3.64 15.01 41.21
CA ALA A 318 5.01 15.37 41.70
C ALA A 318 5.20 16.89 41.88
N LYS A 319 4.47 17.71 41.11
CA LYS A 319 4.54 19.18 41.13
C LYS A 319 3.42 19.84 41.93
N THR A 320 2.64 19.06 42.73
CA THR A 320 1.46 19.55 43.45
C THR A 320 1.81 20.72 44.37
N ARG A 321 2.96 20.68 45.03
CA ARG A 321 3.46 21.77 45.93
C ARG A 321 3.80 23.04 45.15
N ASP A 322 4.52 22.88 44.03
CA ASP A 322 4.88 24.01 43.15
C ASP A 322 3.61 24.67 42.59
N ILE A 323 2.59 23.84 42.21
CA ILE A 323 1.29 24.32 41.75
C ILE A 323 0.59 25.15 42.83
N ALA A 324 0.58 24.66 44.07
CA ALA A 324 -0.04 25.35 45.19
C ALA A 324 0.65 26.74 45.46
N ILE A 325 1.97 26.79 45.43
CA ILE A 325 2.74 28.05 45.57
C ILE A 325 2.40 29.03 44.44
N VAL A 326 2.42 28.60 43.19
CA VAL A 326 2.11 29.45 42.05
C VAL A 326 0.66 29.97 42.13
N ARG A 327 -0.29 29.18 42.67
CA ARG A 327 -1.67 29.63 42.92
C ARG A 327 -1.80 30.65 44.04
N THR A 328 -1.07 30.51 45.11
CA THR A 328 -1.05 31.52 46.21
C THR A 328 -0.44 32.84 45.75
N MET A 329 0.46 32.81 44.75
CA MET A 329 1.01 33.98 44.08
C MET A 329 0.04 34.66 43.09
N GLY A 330 -1.21 34.13 42.91
CA GLY A 330 -2.27 34.73 42.08
C GLY A 330 -2.45 34.12 40.70
N ALA A 331 -1.83 32.98 40.40
CA ALA A 331 -2.09 32.31 39.11
C ALA A 331 -3.52 31.78 39.01
N SER A 332 -4.19 32.08 37.88
CA SER A 332 -5.53 31.63 37.62
C SER A 332 -5.59 30.12 37.29
N ARG A 333 -6.76 29.47 37.49
CA ARG A 333 -6.96 28.07 37.10
C ARG A 333 -6.66 27.86 35.62
N MET A 334 -7.05 28.80 34.75
CA MET A 334 -6.82 28.70 33.31
C MET A 334 -5.33 28.84 32.96
N SER A 335 -4.54 29.59 33.73
CA SER A 335 -3.10 29.66 33.56
C SER A 335 -2.42 28.31 33.78
N LEU A 336 -2.84 27.58 34.83
CA LEU A 336 -2.37 26.21 35.06
C LEU A 336 -2.73 25.24 33.96
N VAL A 337 -4.00 25.30 33.49
CA VAL A 337 -4.42 24.48 32.33
C VAL A 337 -3.53 24.77 31.15
N ARG A 338 -3.27 26.03 30.81
CA ARG A 338 -2.39 26.40 29.69
C ARG A 338 -0.95 25.89 29.85
N ILE A 339 -0.39 25.96 31.05
CA ILE A 339 0.96 25.46 31.35
C ILE A 339 1.03 23.96 31.11
N PHE A 340 0.15 23.14 31.71
CA PHE A 340 0.19 21.70 31.56
C PHE A 340 -0.21 21.23 30.15
N MET A 341 -1.16 21.90 29.51
CA MET A 341 -1.47 21.67 28.09
C MET A 341 -0.25 21.93 27.20
N SER A 342 0.48 23.01 27.43
CA SER A 342 1.67 23.31 26.62
C SER A 342 2.77 22.27 26.81
N VAL A 343 2.96 21.75 28.04
CA VAL A 343 3.94 20.68 28.31
C VAL A 343 3.56 19.40 27.52
N GLY A 344 2.32 18.94 27.65
CA GLY A 344 1.87 17.73 26.96
C GLY A 344 1.87 17.88 25.44
N VAL A 345 1.40 19.01 24.93
CA VAL A 345 1.43 19.30 23.47
C VAL A 345 2.87 19.36 22.95
N THR A 346 3.82 19.91 23.73
CA THR A 346 5.21 19.95 23.30
C THR A 346 5.83 18.55 23.24
N ILE A 347 5.60 17.71 24.26
CA ILE A 347 6.05 16.30 24.25
C ILE A 347 5.46 15.55 23.04
N GLY A 348 4.17 15.71 22.82
CA GLY A 348 3.49 15.07 21.69
C GLY A 348 3.99 15.59 20.33
N ALA A 349 4.13 16.91 20.18
CA ALA A 349 4.64 17.50 18.95
C ALA A 349 6.07 17.06 18.62
N LEU A 350 6.95 17.00 19.63
CA LEU A 350 8.31 16.48 19.48
C LEU A 350 8.29 14.98 19.12
N GLY A 351 7.42 14.19 19.77
CA GLY A 351 7.25 12.78 19.47
C GLY A 351 6.74 12.56 18.03
N ILE A 352 5.74 13.35 17.60
CA ILE A 352 5.21 13.30 16.23
C ILE A 352 6.28 13.69 15.22
N ALA A 353 7.00 14.80 15.44
CA ALA A 353 8.06 15.24 14.53
C ALA A 353 9.18 14.18 14.41
N ALA A 354 9.63 13.64 15.54
CA ALA A 354 10.62 12.57 15.56
C ALA A 354 10.09 11.30 14.90
N GLY A 355 8.80 10.97 15.07
CA GLY A 355 8.13 9.84 14.44
C GLY A 355 8.03 9.96 12.92
N VAL A 356 7.72 11.14 12.41
CA VAL A 356 7.74 11.44 10.97
C VAL A 356 9.15 11.25 10.41
N VAL A 357 10.16 11.83 11.05
CA VAL A 357 11.57 11.69 10.62
C VAL A 357 12.00 10.22 10.64
N LEU A 358 11.71 9.48 11.72
CA LEU A 358 12.04 8.07 11.85
C LEU A 358 11.31 7.23 10.78
N GLY A 359 10.01 7.50 10.55
CA GLY A 359 9.22 6.80 9.54
C GLY A 359 9.83 6.96 8.14
N PHE A 360 10.16 8.19 7.73
CA PHE A 360 10.81 8.43 6.44
C PHE A 360 12.23 7.84 6.35
N LEU A 361 12.99 7.88 7.44
CA LEU A 361 14.32 7.29 7.48
C LEU A 361 14.27 5.77 7.29
N VAL A 362 13.35 5.09 7.97
CA VAL A 362 13.15 3.64 7.79
C VAL A 362 12.62 3.32 6.39
N LEU A 363 11.72 4.13 5.82
CA LEU A 363 11.27 3.97 4.44
C LEU A 363 12.41 4.10 3.43
N TYR A 364 13.32 5.05 3.65
CA TYR A 364 14.49 5.24 2.78
C TYR A 364 15.42 4.02 2.81
N PHE A 365 15.68 3.47 4.00
CA PHE A 365 16.54 2.31 4.20
C PHE A 365 15.77 0.97 4.22
N ARG A 366 14.51 0.92 3.77
CA ARG A 366 13.62 -0.24 3.92
C ARG A 366 14.25 -1.56 3.46
N GLN A 367 14.90 -1.56 2.29
CA GLN A 367 15.52 -2.76 1.74
C GLN A 367 16.71 -3.23 2.58
N ASN A 368 17.53 -2.29 3.06
CA ASN A 368 18.66 -2.58 3.94
C ASN A 368 18.18 -3.15 5.29
N VAL A 369 17.05 -2.62 5.80
CA VAL A 369 16.43 -3.13 7.04
C VAL A 369 15.93 -4.56 6.84
N VAL A 370 15.22 -4.84 5.73
CA VAL A 370 14.75 -6.20 5.41
C VAL A 370 15.92 -7.16 5.28
N ASN A 371 16.95 -6.79 4.51
CA ASN A 371 18.15 -7.62 4.33
C ASN A 371 18.89 -7.84 5.65
N GLY A 372 19.00 -6.83 6.49
CA GLY A 372 19.62 -6.92 7.82
C GLY A 372 18.86 -7.88 8.75
N ILE A 373 17.53 -7.83 8.76
CA ILE A 373 16.71 -8.75 9.58
C ILE A 373 16.81 -10.19 9.03
N GLN A 374 16.82 -10.37 7.71
CA GLN A 374 17.04 -11.70 7.10
C GLN A 374 18.38 -12.30 7.50
N LEU A 375 19.43 -11.49 7.54
CA LEU A 375 20.77 -11.92 7.93
C LEU A 375 20.84 -12.32 9.41
N LEU A 376 20.08 -11.64 10.28
CA LEU A 376 20.03 -11.93 11.72
C LEU A 376 19.14 -13.13 12.06
N THR A 377 18.03 -13.30 11.35
CA THR A 377 17.04 -14.36 11.66
C THR A 377 17.24 -15.63 10.85
N GLY A 378 18.02 -15.57 9.76
CA GLY A 378 18.15 -16.67 8.79
C GLY A 378 16.86 -16.97 8.01
N GLN A 379 15.81 -16.18 8.18
CA GLN A 379 14.52 -16.37 7.52
C GLN A 379 14.32 -15.35 6.39
N ASN A 380 13.77 -15.80 5.28
CA ASN A 380 13.37 -14.91 4.20
C ASN A 380 12.08 -14.20 4.57
N LEU A 381 12.17 -12.97 5.10
CA LEU A 381 11.01 -12.16 5.51
C LEU A 381 10.17 -11.68 4.34
N TRP A 382 10.78 -11.55 3.16
CA TRP A 382 10.11 -11.16 1.95
C TRP A 382 10.24 -12.27 0.93
N ASP A 383 9.31 -13.24 0.98
CA ASP A 383 9.25 -14.34 0.02
C ASP A 383 8.35 -13.94 -1.15
N PRO A 384 8.89 -13.78 -2.37
CA PRO A 384 8.10 -13.42 -3.54
C PRO A 384 6.98 -14.42 -3.87
N SER A 385 7.12 -15.70 -3.48
CA SER A 385 6.09 -16.72 -3.69
C SER A 385 4.82 -16.49 -2.89
N ILE A 386 4.96 -15.79 -1.75
CA ILE A 386 3.82 -15.46 -0.86
C ILE A 386 3.33 -14.03 -1.12
N ARG A 387 4.27 -13.12 -1.45
CA ARG A 387 4.00 -11.68 -1.54
C ARG A 387 3.79 -11.17 -2.96
N PHE A 388 3.88 -12.02 -3.98
CA PHE A 388 3.71 -11.72 -5.40
C PHE A 388 4.76 -10.78 -6.02
N LEU A 389 5.45 -9.95 -5.22
CA LEU A 389 6.46 -8.99 -5.66
C LEU A 389 7.85 -9.37 -5.19
N THR A 390 8.85 -9.13 -6.03
CA THR A 390 10.26 -9.48 -5.74
C THR A 390 10.93 -8.53 -4.75
N GLU A 391 10.48 -7.27 -4.67
CA GLU A 391 10.99 -6.25 -3.75
C GLU A 391 9.88 -5.67 -2.88
N LEU A 392 10.26 -5.10 -1.72
CA LEU A 392 9.33 -4.41 -0.82
C LEU A 392 8.96 -3.03 -1.39
N PRO A 393 7.78 -2.86 -1.99
CA PRO A 393 7.39 -1.58 -2.54
C PRO A 393 6.99 -0.62 -1.41
N ALA A 394 7.16 0.68 -1.65
CA ALA A 394 6.66 1.71 -0.76
C ALA A 394 6.31 2.97 -1.55
N LYS A 395 5.09 3.46 -1.37
CA LYS A 395 4.60 4.71 -1.98
C LYS A 395 3.95 5.57 -0.90
N THR A 396 4.57 6.69 -0.59
CA THR A 396 4.05 7.60 0.44
C THR A 396 3.04 8.57 -0.19
N ASP A 397 1.84 8.60 0.40
CA ASP A 397 0.83 9.60 0.08
C ASP A 397 0.93 10.76 1.10
N PRO A 398 1.27 11.99 0.66
CA PRO A 398 1.40 13.13 1.55
C PRO A 398 0.14 13.42 2.36
N TRP A 399 -1.06 13.24 1.80
CA TRP A 399 -2.32 13.46 2.49
C TRP A 399 -2.55 12.48 3.63
N GLN A 400 -2.13 11.23 3.46
CA GLN A 400 -2.20 10.23 4.53
C GLN A 400 -1.23 10.55 5.66
N VAL A 401 0.00 11.00 5.34
CA VAL A 401 0.95 11.45 6.36
C VAL A 401 0.38 12.62 7.16
N VAL A 402 -0.22 13.61 6.48
CA VAL A 402 -0.91 14.72 7.16
C VAL A 402 -2.06 14.19 8.03
N GLY A 403 -2.85 13.24 7.56
CA GLY A 403 -3.90 12.59 8.34
C GLY A 403 -3.39 11.93 9.61
N VAL A 404 -2.29 11.17 9.53
CA VAL A 404 -1.62 10.55 10.69
C VAL A 404 -1.14 11.60 11.68
N VAL A 405 -0.48 12.67 11.21
CA VAL A 405 0.02 13.76 12.04
C VAL A 405 -1.12 14.47 12.76
N VAL A 406 -2.20 14.80 12.04
CA VAL A 406 -3.39 15.45 12.62
C VAL A 406 -4.05 14.54 13.64
N MET A 407 -4.25 13.26 13.34
CA MET A 407 -4.83 12.28 14.27
C MET A 407 -3.98 12.17 15.54
N ALA A 408 -2.67 12.01 15.42
CA ALA A 408 -1.74 11.93 16.55
C ALA A 408 -1.78 13.20 17.41
N PHE A 409 -1.84 14.35 16.76
CA PHE A 409 -1.91 15.65 17.44
C PHE A 409 -3.24 15.82 18.20
N VAL A 410 -4.36 15.46 17.60
CA VAL A 410 -5.68 15.47 18.26
C VAL A 410 -5.71 14.54 19.46
N LEU A 411 -5.22 13.30 19.33
CA LEU A 411 -5.12 12.37 20.44
C LEU A 411 -4.22 12.88 21.56
N THR A 412 -3.11 13.53 21.22
CA THR A 412 -2.22 14.18 22.21
C THR A 412 -2.95 15.28 22.98
N ILE A 413 -3.66 16.16 22.28
CA ILE A 413 -4.45 17.22 22.93
C ILE A 413 -5.50 16.61 23.87
N LEU A 414 -6.26 15.62 23.41
CA LEU A 414 -7.29 14.95 24.21
C LEU A 414 -6.70 14.29 25.46
N ALA A 415 -5.57 13.60 25.31
CA ALA A 415 -4.87 12.95 26.43
C ALA A 415 -4.36 13.95 27.45
N THR A 416 -3.99 15.16 27.05
CA THR A 416 -3.45 16.19 27.94
C THR A 416 -4.52 17.00 28.67
N LEU A 417 -5.76 17.02 28.16
CA LEU A 417 -6.88 17.78 28.75
C LEU A 417 -7.17 17.40 30.19
N TYR A 418 -7.35 16.10 30.47
CA TYR A 418 -7.72 15.63 31.80
C TYR A 418 -6.67 15.97 32.86
N PRO A 419 -5.34 15.70 32.68
CA PRO A 419 -4.32 16.08 33.64
C PRO A 419 -4.24 17.58 33.86
N ALA A 420 -4.39 18.38 32.79
CA ALA A 420 -4.34 19.84 32.87
C ALA A 420 -5.48 20.40 33.74
N PHE A 421 -6.70 19.90 33.55
CA PHE A 421 -7.84 20.29 34.38
C PHE A 421 -7.68 19.80 35.83
N LYS A 422 -7.14 18.62 36.06
CA LYS A 422 -6.86 18.08 37.39
C LYS A 422 -5.84 18.96 38.13
N ALA A 423 -4.77 19.40 37.44
CA ALA A 423 -3.80 20.35 38.01
C ALA A 423 -4.44 21.67 38.42
N ALA A 424 -5.34 22.20 37.59
CA ALA A 424 -6.07 23.43 37.88
C ALA A 424 -7.06 23.33 39.03
N GLY A 425 -7.53 22.12 39.36
CA GLY A 425 -8.43 21.83 40.49
C GLY A 425 -7.75 21.71 41.84
N THR A 426 -6.40 21.67 41.92
CA THR A 426 -5.65 21.52 43.18
C THR A 426 -5.95 22.66 44.13
N ASP A 427 -6.38 22.33 45.37
CA ASP A 427 -6.60 23.33 46.45
C ASP A 427 -5.28 23.66 47.18
N PRO A 428 -4.80 24.91 47.06
CA PRO A 428 -3.53 25.32 47.72
C PRO A 428 -3.56 25.20 49.22
N VAL A 429 -4.73 25.41 49.86
CA VAL A 429 -4.86 25.38 51.31
C VAL A 429 -4.69 23.97 51.84
N GLN A 430 -5.30 22.96 51.18
CA GLN A 430 -5.16 21.57 51.55
C GLN A 430 -3.72 21.07 51.36
N VAL A 431 -3.05 21.44 50.27
CA VAL A 431 -1.70 20.96 49.98
C VAL A 431 -0.66 21.54 50.95
N LEU A 432 -0.80 22.80 51.36
CA LEU A 432 0.15 23.46 52.24
C LEU A 432 -0.13 23.21 53.74
N ARG A 433 -1.32 22.69 54.11
CA ARG A 433 -1.74 22.43 55.48
C ARG A 433 -1.32 21.04 56.00
N TYR A 434 -1.20 20.07 55.11
CA TYR A 434 -0.91 18.66 55.47
C TYR A 434 0.57 18.30 55.31
N GLU A 435 1.48 19.16 55.76
CA GLU A 435 2.89 18.83 56.08
C GLU A 435 3.12 18.73 57.56
#